data_03ce1a0637df4004c7bca807d185ba3f
#
_entry.id   03ce1a0637df4004c7bca807d185ba3f
#
_cell.length_a   1.000
_cell.length_b   1.000
_cell.length_c   1.000
_cell.angle_alpha   90.00
_cell.angle_beta   90.00
_cell.angle_gamma   90.00
#
_symmetry.space_group_name_H-M   'P 1'
#
loop_
_entity.id
_entity.type
_entity.pdbx_description
1 polymer ?
#
loop_
_entity_poly.entity_id
_entity_poly.type
_entity_poly.pdbx_seq_one_letter_code
_entity_poly.pdbx_strand_id
1 'polypeptide(L)'
;GLGDVYKRQELHVPSSPQLITTPTLWHLATPFEGKANSQENALTLACLLHPTPALSGFPHQAATQVIAELEPFDRELFGGIVGWCDSEGNGEWVVTIRCAKLRENQVRLFAGAGIVPASSPLGEWRETGVKLSTMLNVFGLH
;
A
#
# COMPACT_ATOMS: atom_id res chain seq x y z
N GLY A 1 2.97 12.42 -12.91
CA GLY A 1 2.69 12.44 -11.48
C GLY A 1 1.19 12.58 -11.21
N LEU A 2 0.78 12.44 -9.95
CA LEU A 2 -0.63 12.61 -9.53
C LEU A 2 -1.27 13.90 -10.05
N GLY A 3 -0.49 14.99 -10.21
CA GLY A 3 -0.97 16.26 -10.73
C GLY A 3 -1.49 16.24 -12.17
N ASP A 4 -1.08 15.29 -12.99
CA ASP A 4 -1.54 15.21 -14.39
C ASP A 4 -2.91 14.52 -14.50
N VAL A 5 -3.23 13.60 -13.61
CA VAL A 5 -4.52 12.93 -13.52
C VAL A 5 -5.59 13.90 -13.00
N TYR A 6 -5.20 14.87 -12.17
CA TYR A 6 -6.12 15.78 -11.47
C TYR A 6 -6.14 17.21 -12.00
N LYS A 7 -5.52 17.51 -13.12
CA LYS A 7 -5.44 18.89 -13.71
C LYS A 7 -6.78 19.57 -14.00
N ARG A 8 -7.91 18.88 -13.84
CA ARG A 8 -9.25 19.40 -14.11
C ARG A 8 -10.21 19.27 -12.91
N GLN A 9 -9.71 18.93 -11.73
CA GLN A 9 -10.55 18.68 -10.55
C GLN A 9 -10.17 19.65 -9.43
N GLU A 10 -11.14 20.07 -8.64
CA GLU A 10 -10.91 20.79 -7.41
C GLU A 10 -10.23 19.84 -6.42
N LEU A 11 -8.90 19.81 -6.43
CA LEU A 11 -8.10 18.94 -5.57
C LEU A 11 -7.70 19.73 -4.33
N HIS A 12 -8.12 19.24 -3.17
CA HIS A 12 -7.68 19.74 -1.87
C HIS A 12 -6.62 18.81 -1.29
N VAL A 13 -5.44 19.38 -1.04
CA VAL A 13 -4.32 18.69 -0.40
C VAL A 13 -3.86 19.53 0.78
N PRO A 14 -3.87 19.02 2.02
CA PRO A 14 -3.37 19.76 3.16
C PRO A 14 -1.87 20.05 3.02
N SER A 15 -1.44 21.18 3.56
CA SER A 15 -0.05 21.62 3.49
C SER A 15 0.92 20.78 4.32
N SER A 16 0.41 19.98 5.24
CA SER A 16 1.21 19.07 6.08
C SER A 16 0.49 17.74 6.30
N PRO A 17 1.25 16.64 6.43
CA PRO A 17 0.68 15.36 6.80
C PRO A 17 0.02 15.39 8.18
N GLN A 18 -0.97 14.53 8.35
CA GLN A 18 -1.64 14.28 9.63
C GLN A 18 -1.05 13.04 10.29
N LEU A 19 -0.87 13.07 11.60
CA LEU A 19 -0.46 11.90 12.36
C LEU A 19 -1.69 11.05 12.69
N ILE A 20 -1.72 9.83 12.14
CA ILE A 20 -2.73 8.84 12.48
C ILE A 20 -2.11 7.83 13.43
N THR A 21 -2.75 7.64 14.58
CA THR A 21 -2.31 6.71 15.62
C THR A 21 -3.13 5.43 15.56
N THR A 22 -2.45 4.30 15.48
CA THR A 22 -3.01 2.98 15.71
C THR A 22 -2.48 2.42 17.03
N PRO A 23 -3.04 1.34 17.60
CA PRO A 23 -2.56 0.79 18.87
C PRO A 23 -1.07 0.43 18.87
N THR A 24 -0.48 0.15 17.74
CA THR A 24 0.92 -0.35 17.63
C THR A 24 1.84 0.53 16.80
N LEU A 25 1.31 1.44 15.99
CA LEU A 25 2.08 2.22 15.03
C LEU A 25 1.53 3.63 14.85
N TRP A 26 2.41 4.53 14.50
CA TRP A 26 2.08 5.88 14.05
C TRP A 26 2.28 5.97 12.53
N HIS A 27 1.33 6.60 11.85
CA HIS A 27 1.39 6.82 10.42
C HIS A 27 1.26 8.30 10.10
N LEU A 28 2.13 8.78 9.23
CA LEU A 28 1.91 10.07 8.58
C LEU A 28 1.01 9.85 7.37
N ALA A 29 -0.15 10.49 7.35
CA ALA A 29 -1.09 10.41 6.26
C ALA A 29 -1.36 11.79 5.67
N THR A 30 -1.46 11.85 4.35
CA THR A 30 -1.89 13.05 3.63
C THR A 30 -3.18 12.72 2.89
N PRO A 31 -4.36 13.20 3.36
CA PRO A 31 -5.61 13.02 2.63
C PRO A 31 -5.59 13.87 1.34
N PHE A 32 -6.05 13.28 0.26
CA PHE A 32 -6.28 13.97 -1.01
C PHE A 32 -7.78 13.92 -1.28
N GLU A 33 -8.41 15.07 -1.35
CA GLU A 33 -9.84 15.19 -1.62
C GLU A 33 -10.04 15.91 -2.94
N GLY A 34 -10.93 15.41 -3.75
CA GLY A 34 -11.20 16.02 -5.05
C GLY A 34 -12.52 15.55 -5.64
N LYS A 35 -13.02 16.30 -6.62
CA LYS A 35 -14.23 15.97 -7.35
C LYS A 35 -13.90 15.05 -8.53
N ALA A 36 -14.40 13.82 -8.49
CA ALA A 36 -14.24 12.89 -9.59
C ALA A 36 -14.97 13.34 -10.85
N ASN A 37 -14.44 13.00 -12.01
CA ASN A 37 -15.13 13.16 -13.29
C ASN A 37 -16.33 12.20 -13.31
N SER A 38 -17.41 12.59 -13.97
CA SER A 38 -18.65 11.79 -14.04
C SER A 38 -18.48 10.40 -14.71
N GLN A 39 -17.36 10.17 -15.39
CA GLN A 39 -17.02 8.89 -16.03
C GLN A 39 -16.10 8.00 -15.18
N GLU A 40 -15.58 8.50 -14.07
CA GLU A 40 -14.67 7.77 -13.20
C GLU A 40 -15.46 7.12 -12.05
N ASN A 41 -15.10 5.90 -11.72
CA ASN A 41 -15.62 5.20 -10.56
C ASN A 41 -14.48 4.87 -9.58
N ALA A 42 -14.83 4.41 -8.39
CA ALA A 42 -13.86 4.12 -7.35
C ALA A 42 -12.79 3.10 -7.78
N LEU A 43 -13.15 2.08 -8.58
CA LEU A 43 -12.19 1.10 -9.11
C LEU A 43 -11.23 1.73 -10.12
N THR A 44 -11.75 2.53 -11.06
CA THR A 44 -10.91 3.21 -12.05
C THR A 44 -9.88 4.10 -11.37
N LEU A 45 -10.32 4.88 -10.37
CA LEU A 45 -9.42 5.74 -9.59
C LEU A 45 -8.40 4.93 -8.80
N ALA A 46 -8.80 3.83 -8.18
CA ALA A 46 -7.88 2.94 -7.47
C ALA A 46 -6.81 2.36 -8.42
N CYS A 47 -7.19 1.91 -9.61
CA CYS A 47 -6.27 1.39 -10.62
C CYS A 47 -5.31 2.46 -11.17
N LEU A 48 -5.74 3.71 -11.27
CA LEU A 48 -4.86 4.82 -11.68
C LEU A 48 -3.81 5.15 -10.61
N LEU A 49 -4.13 4.97 -9.34
CA LEU A 49 -3.22 5.24 -8.21
C LEU A 49 -2.31 4.07 -7.87
N HIS A 50 -2.69 2.87 -8.27
CA HIS A 50 -1.96 1.63 -7.99
C HIS A 50 -1.11 1.20 -9.20
N PRO A 51 0.10 0.64 -8.98
CA PRO A 51 0.78 0.48 -7.69
C PRO A 51 1.44 1.78 -7.21
N THR A 52 1.43 1.98 -5.90
CA THR A 52 2.05 3.17 -5.29
C THR A 52 3.57 3.02 -5.17
N PRO A 53 4.34 4.11 -5.25
CA PRO A 53 5.79 4.07 -5.06
C PRO A 53 6.23 3.45 -3.73
N ALA A 54 5.42 3.58 -2.68
CA ALA A 54 5.69 2.99 -1.37
C ALA A 54 5.78 1.46 -1.38
N LEU A 55 5.16 0.81 -2.38
CA LEU A 55 5.14 -0.65 -2.52
C LEU A 55 5.98 -1.17 -3.67
N SER A 56 6.04 -0.43 -4.76
CA SER A 56 6.69 -0.87 -6.00
C SER A 56 7.91 -0.02 -6.39
N GLY A 57 8.24 0.98 -5.56
CA GLY A 57 9.41 1.83 -5.77
C GLY A 57 9.24 2.88 -6.87
N PHE A 58 10.28 3.69 -7.05
CA PHE A 58 10.36 4.73 -8.06
C PHE A 58 11.80 4.84 -8.59
N PRO A 59 12.04 4.97 -9.92
CA PRO A 59 11.05 4.91 -11.03
C PRO A 59 10.39 3.53 -11.13
N HIS A 60 9.07 3.50 -11.35
CA HIS A 60 8.26 2.29 -11.21
C HIS A 60 8.78 1.09 -12.02
N GLN A 61 9.06 1.28 -13.31
CA GLN A 61 9.47 0.19 -14.18
C GLN A 61 10.80 -0.45 -13.74
N ALA A 62 11.81 0.37 -13.42
CA ALA A 62 13.10 -0.12 -12.96
C ALA A 62 12.99 -0.81 -11.59
N ALA A 63 12.26 -0.21 -10.67
CA ALA A 63 12.07 -0.76 -9.32
C ALA A 63 11.32 -2.10 -9.36
N THR A 64 10.27 -2.22 -10.17
CA THR A 64 9.52 -3.47 -10.34
C THR A 64 10.39 -4.59 -10.91
N GLN A 65 11.28 -4.27 -11.86
CA GLN A 65 12.23 -5.25 -12.40
C GLN A 65 13.20 -5.73 -11.32
N VAL A 66 13.79 -4.82 -10.55
CA VAL A 66 14.70 -5.16 -9.44
C VAL A 66 14.00 -6.01 -8.38
N ILE A 67 12.76 -5.68 -8.04
CA ILE A 67 11.94 -6.47 -7.11
C ILE A 67 11.76 -7.90 -7.64
N ALA A 68 11.39 -8.05 -8.91
CA ALA A 68 11.19 -9.35 -9.53
C ALA A 68 12.48 -10.20 -9.60
N GLU A 69 13.65 -9.56 -9.71
CA GLU A 69 14.95 -10.24 -9.73
C GLU A 69 15.43 -10.65 -8.33
N LEU A 70 15.12 -9.85 -7.31
CA LEU A 70 15.68 -10.04 -5.96
C LEU A 70 14.76 -10.78 -4.99
N GLU A 71 13.44 -10.69 -5.16
CA GLU A 71 12.51 -11.39 -4.28
C GLU A 71 12.41 -12.87 -4.68
N PRO A 72 12.69 -13.83 -3.75
CA PRO A 72 12.65 -15.26 -4.06
C PRO A 72 11.23 -15.86 -3.99
N PHE A 73 10.19 -15.03 -4.03
CA PHE A 73 8.79 -15.45 -3.91
C PHE A 73 7.88 -14.55 -4.73
N ASP A 74 6.71 -15.08 -5.09
CA ASP A 74 5.64 -14.30 -5.69
C ASP A 74 4.86 -13.56 -4.61
N ARG A 75 4.65 -12.28 -4.80
CA ARG A 75 3.84 -11.43 -3.91
C ARG A 75 2.36 -11.78 -3.94
N GLU A 76 1.88 -12.38 -5.03
CA GLU A 76 0.47 -12.71 -5.26
C GLU A 76 -0.43 -11.47 -5.02
N LEU A 77 -1.31 -11.54 -4.00
CA LEU A 77 -2.17 -10.42 -3.62
C LEU A 77 -1.49 -9.39 -2.69
N PHE A 78 -0.32 -9.72 -2.12
CA PHE A 78 0.42 -8.79 -1.28
C PHE A 78 0.90 -7.58 -2.10
N GLY A 79 0.59 -6.40 -1.60
CA GLY A 79 0.88 -5.16 -2.33
C GLY A 79 -0.11 -4.83 -3.45
N GLY A 80 -1.13 -5.66 -3.68
CA GLY A 80 -2.27 -5.35 -4.54
C GLY A 80 -3.29 -4.44 -3.87
N ILE A 81 -4.50 -4.43 -4.39
CA ILE A 81 -5.64 -3.72 -3.79
C ILE A 81 -6.79 -4.68 -3.55
N VAL A 82 -7.56 -4.44 -2.50
CA VAL A 82 -8.82 -5.13 -2.22
C VAL A 82 -9.87 -4.11 -1.82
N GLY A 83 -11.10 -4.32 -2.27
CA GLY A 83 -12.16 -3.37 -2.00
C GLY A 83 -13.50 -3.80 -2.57
N TRP A 84 -14.39 -2.86 -2.65
CA TRP A 84 -15.71 -3.05 -3.22
C TRP A 84 -16.12 -1.83 -4.05
N CYS A 85 -17.04 -2.04 -4.97
CA CYS A 85 -17.66 -1.01 -5.78
C CYS A 85 -19.13 -1.35 -5.98
N ASP A 86 -20.00 -0.36 -5.82
CA ASP A 86 -21.43 -0.53 -6.08
C ASP A 86 -21.79 -0.23 -7.55
N SER A 87 -23.07 -0.38 -7.87
CA SER A 87 -23.61 -0.13 -9.21
C SER A 87 -23.60 1.35 -9.62
N GLU A 88 -23.46 2.26 -8.67
CA GLU A 88 -23.37 3.71 -8.89
C GLU A 88 -21.92 4.19 -9.06
N GLY A 89 -20.94 3.27 -8.89
CA GLY A 89 -19.52 3.57 -9.00
C GLY A 89 -18.88 4.05 -7.71
N ASN A 90 -19.63 4.08 -6.59
CA ASN A 90 -19.04 4.32 -5.29
C ASN A 90 -18.27 3.09 -4.84
N GLY A 91 -17.27 3.28 -3.97
CA GLY A 91 -16.49 2.17 -3.48
C GLY A 91 -15.38 2.61 -2.55
N GLU A 92 -14.74 1.62 -1.96
CA GLU A 92 -13.58 1.78 -1.10
C GLU A 92 -12.54 0.73 -1.44
N TRP A 93 -11.29 1.15 -1.60
CA TRP A 93 -10.17 0.29 -1.96
C TRP A 93 -9.01 0.53 -1.02
N VAL A 94 -8.43 -0.55 -0.52
CA VAL A 94 -7.27 -0.50 0.36
C VAL A 94 -6.13 -1.30 -0.23
N VAL A 95 -4.91 -0.89 0.07
CA VAL A 95 -3.72 -1.63 -0.31
C VAL A 95 -3.60 -2.89 0.56
N THR A 96 -3.35 -4.03 -0.06
CA THR A 96 -3.23 -5.33 0.61
C THR A 96 -1.87 -5.44 1.29
N ILE A 97 -1.75 -4.84 2.46
CA ILE A 97 -0.60 -4.95 3.39
C ILE A 97 -1.09 -5.43 4.75
N ARG A 98 -0.19 -5.83 5.64
CA ARG A 98 -0.57 -6.42 6.94
C ARG A 98 -1.58 -7.57 6.75
N CYS A 99 -1.30 -8.43 5.79
CA CYS A 99 -2.19 -9.50 5.35
C CYS A 99 -1.59 -10.88 5.60
N ALA A 100 -2.46 -11.86 5.58
CA ALA A 100 -2.09 -13.26 5.66
C ALA A 100 -2.79 -14.05 4.55
N LYS A 101 -2.12 -15.05 4.01
CA LYS A 101 -2.70 -16.06 3.13
C LYS A 101 -2.88 -17.35 3.93
N LEU A 102 -4.13 -17.80 4.05
CA LEU A 102 -4.47 -19.07 4.67
C LEU A 102 -4.69 -20.12 3.58
N ARG A 103 -4.02 -21.23 3.69
CA ARG A 103 -4.22 -22.39 2.83
C ARG A 103 -4.10 -23.66 3.67
N GLU A 104 -5.19 -24.39 3.77
CA GLU A 104 -5.28 -25.58 4.61
C GLU A 104 -4.83 -25.29 6.06
N ASN A 105 -3.74 -25.89 6.51
CA ASN A 105 -3.16 -25.72 7.84
C ASN A 105 -1.95 -24.75 7.86
N GLN A 106 -1.75 -24.00 6.78
CA GLN A 106 -0.62 -23.09 6.66
C GLN A 106 -1.09 -21.65 6.59
N VAL A 107 -0.36 -20.78 7.28
CA VAL A 107 -0.53 -19.33 7.20
C VAL A 107 0.77 -18.73 6.68
N ARG A 108 0.68 -17.99 5.59
CA ARG A 108 1.79 -17.20 5.05
C ARG A 108 1.56 -15.73 5.35
N LEU A 109 2.51 -15.12 6.01
CA LEU A 109 2.49 -13.69 6.31
C LEU A 109 3.44 -12.95 5.37
N PHE A 110 3.11 -11.70 5.07
CA PHE A 110 3.91 -10.85 4.20
C PHE A 110 4.23 -9.53 4.91
N ALA A 111 5.46 -9.11 4.83
CA ALA A 111 5.92 -7.78 5.20
C ALA A 111 7.06 -7.34 4.30
N GLY A 112 7.22 -6.05 4.15
CA GLY A 112 8.29 -5.42 3.38
C GLY A 112 8.63 -4.05 3.94
N ALA A 113 9.78 -3.54 3.55
CA ALA A 113 10.24 -2.20 3.87
C ALA A 113 10.65 -1.45 2.60
N GLY A 114 10.47 -0.15 2.60
CA GLY A 114 10.91 0.71 1.49
C GLY A 114 12.42 0.95 1.58
N ILE A 115 13.16 0.52 0.57
CA ILE A 115 14.61 0.69 0.54
C ILE A 115 14.97 2.04 -0.08
N VAL A 116 15.72 2.81 0.65
CA VAL A 116 16.25 4.12 0.23
C VAL A 116 17.76 4.20 0.48
N PRO A 117 18.48 5.19 -0.10
CA PRO A 117 19.95 5.27 0.06
C PRO A 117 20.45 5.28 1.51
N ALA A 118 19.63 5.75 2.45
CA ALA A 118 19.96 5.77 3.88
C ALA A 118 19.60 4.48 4.62
N SER A 119 18.94 3.54 3.97
CA SER A 119 18.53 2.26 4.57
C SER A 119 19.73 1.40 4.95
N SER A 120 19.64 0.75 6.10
CA SER A 120 20.59 -0.29 6.51
C SER A 120 19.92 -1.66 6.52
N PRO A 121 20.60 -2.73 6.07
CA PRO A 121 20.00 -4.07 6.00
C PRO A 121 19.41 -4.54 7.34
N LEU A 122 20.09 -4.28 8.44
CA LEU A 122 19.61 -4.66 9.77
C LEU A 122 18.41 -3.80 10.23
N GLY A 123 18.41 -2.51 9.88
CA GLY A 123 17.29 -1.61 10.18
C GLY A 123 16.03 -2.05 9.48
N GLU A 124 16.11 -2.31 8.17
CA GLU A 124 14.98 -2.75 7.35
C GLU A 124 14.48 -4.14 7.78
N TRP A 125 15.39 -5.05 8.10
CA TRP A 125 15.02 -6.35 8.66
C TRP A 125 14.21 -6.24 9.95
N ARG A 126 14.64 -5.39 10.88
CA ARG A 126 13.90 -5.15 12.12
C ARG A 126 12.53 -4.53 11.86
N GLU A 127 12.45 -3.60 10.91
CA GLU A 127 11.19 -2.99 10.51
C GLU A 127 10.20 -4.02 9.95
N THR A 128 10.65 -4.95 9.11
CA THR A 128 9.79 -6.02 8.61
C THR A 128 9.28 -6.91 9.75
N GLY A 129 10.09 -7.20 10.75
CA GLY A 129 9.69 -7.93 11.96
C GLY A 129 8.56 -7.23 12.72
N VAL A 130 8.69 -5.92 12.95
CA VAL A 130 7.63 -5.11 13.57
C VAL A 130 6.36 -5.14 12.74
N LYS A 131 6.47 -5.07 11.41
CA LYS A 131 5.31 -5.13 10.50
C LYS A 131 4.63 -6.50 10.51
N LEU A 132 5.37 -7.58 10.66
CA LEU A 132 4.81 -8.94 10.79
C LEU A 132 4.07 -9.14 12.11
N SER A 133 4.49 -8.48 13.19
CA SER A 133 3.86 -8.62 14.51
C SER A 133 2.36 -8.30 14.50
N THR A 134 1.92 -7.41 13.62
CA THR A 134 0.49 -7.10 13.45
C THR A 134 -0.35 -8.36 13.19
N MET A 135 0.11 -9.23 12.29
CA MET A 135 -0.59 -10.47 11.96
C MET A 135 -0.24 -11.61 12.93
N LEU A 136 1.00 -11.67 13.41
CA LEU A 136 1.40 -12.66 14.41
C LEU A 136 0.53 -12.57 15.67
N ASN A 137 0.26 -11.34 16.13
CA ASN A 137 -0.61 -11.11 17.29
C ASN A 137 -2.04 -11.63 17.07
N VAL A 138 -2.58 -11.52 15.85
CA VAL A 138 -3.91 -12.09 15.51
C VAL A 138 -3.94 -13.60 15.68
N PHE A 139 -2.82 -14.27 15.41
CA PHE A 139 -2.69 -15.72 15.58
C PHE A 139 -2.17 -16.14 16.96
N GLY A 140 -1.98 -15.19 17.90
CA GLY A 140 -1.46 -15.48 19.24
C GLY A 140 0.02 -15.88 19.24
N LEU A 141 0.77 -15.55 18.20
CA LEU A 141 2.20 -15.81 18.06
C LEU A 141 2.99 -14.53 18.39
N HIS A 142 4.03 -14.66 19.22
CA HIS A 142 4.86 -13.54 19.68
C HIS A 142 6.33 -13.76 19.34
#